data_c586cce8823257b32088b72e9ac20445
#
_entry.id   c586cce8823257b32088b72e9ac20445
#
_cell.length_a   1.000
_cell.length_b   1.000
_cell.length_c   1.000
_cell.angle_alpha   90.00
_cell.angle_beta   90.00
_cell.angle_gamma   90.00
#
_symmetry.space_group_name_H-M   'P 1'
#
loop_
_entity.id
_entity.type
_entity.pdbx_description
1 polymer ?
#
loop_
_entity_poly.entity_id
_entity_poly.type
_entity_poly.pdbx_seq_one_letter_code
_entity_poly.pdbx_strand_id
1 'polypeptide(L)'
;WSSCVFSQDCRSEVDFMKKNPFNFETVVKSYQHHAFALGIILNGENSYNWLYNNYIQMAYSIVGGLGSFNFYMDFVMRQPILNRNYLDDEFLNYYNINKVDYIMNAVMFGKYVYLCVDDYHIPGRPSYGKRHNCHDLLINGYDKHNKEFSVIGYFGRKLSESTVKYNELEQSNPLFITLLSLNENASFQLNIAAIVLQLKQYINIIDNVVIGGAFLRVNTHSCNQCKGNTDNTQSNRHRFS
;
A
#
# COMPACT_ATOMS: atom_id res chain seq x y z
N TRP A 1 -26.14 39.14 10.57
CA TRP A 1 -25.15 38.85 9.52
C TRP A 1 -23.81 39.39 10.01
N SER A 2 -23.09 38.60 10.79
CA SER A 2 -21.71 38.89 11.20
C SER A 2 -20.79 38.29 10.17
N SER A 3 -20.06 39.13 9.47
CA SER A 3 -19.00 38.80 8.54
C SER A 3 -17.85 38.13 9.32
N CYS A 4 -17.70 36.82 9.17
CA CYS A 4 -16.43 36.17 9.51
C CYS A 4 -15.36 36.65 8.52
N VAL A 5 -14.55 37.60 8.97
CA VAL A 5 -13.30 37.95 8.32
C VAL A 5 -12.36 36.77 8.52
N PHE A 6 -12.16 35.99 7.47
CA PHE A 6 -11.07 35.02 7.42
C PHE A 6 -9.75 35.83 7.48
N SER A 7 -9.12 35.84 8.63
CA SER A 7 -7.78 36.37 8.78
C SER A 7 -6.81 35.48 8.00
N GLN A 8 -6.21 36.03 6.97
CA GLN A 8 -5.22 35.41 6.07
C GLN A 8 -3.85 35.15 6.75
N ASP A 9 -3.72 35.32 8.06
CA ASP A 9 -2.43 35.38 8.75
C ASP A 9 -2.00 34.12 9.51
N CYS A 10 -2.56 32.94 9.23
CA CYS A 10 -2.06 31.68 9.77
C CYS A 10 -1.33 30.79 8.75
N ARG A 11 -0.83 31.35 7.66
CA ARG A 11 0.07 30.65 6.72
C ARG A 11 1.53 31.02 6.92
N SER A 12 1.99 31.13 8.15
CA SER A 12 3.40 31.37 8.46
C SER A 12 4.04 30.07 8.96
N GLU A 13 4.95 29.60 8.24
CA GLU A 13 5.78 28.40 8.21
C GLU A 13 5.14 27.31 7.36
N VAL A 14 5.37 27.42 6.06
CA VAL A 14 5.17 26.30 5.13
C VAL A 14 6.01 25.17 5.67
N ASP A 15 5.36 24.11 6.17
CA ASP A 15 6.04 22.91 6.66
C ASP A 15 6.95 22.37 5.56
N PHE A 16 8.25 22.68 5.66
CA PHE A 16 9.24 22.24 4.67
C PHE A 16 9.40 20.73 4.69
N MET A 17 9.05 20.11 5.81
CA MET A 17 9.14 18.67 6.00
C MET A 17 7.96 18.18 6.82
N LYS A 18 7.37 17.07 6.38
CA LYS A 18 6.30 16.37 7.09
C LYS A 18 6.52 14.88 7.04
N LYS A 19 6.23 14.19 8.14
CA LYS A 19 6.29 12.75 8.20
C LYS A 19 5.17 12.21 9.08
N ASN A 20 4.37 11.31 8.52
CA ASN A 20 3.32 10.60 9.25
C ASN A 20 3.92 9.37 9.95
N PRO A 21 3.49 9.03 11.18
CA PRO A 21 4.03 7.92 11.94
C PRO A 21 3.73 6.57 11.26
N PHE A 22 4.65 5.63 11.36
CA PHE A 22 4.46 4.27 10.84
C PHE A 22 5.02 3.26 11.84
N ASN A 23 4.21 2.26 12.17
CA ASN A 23 4.63 1.19 13.08
C ASN A 23 5.30 0.06 12.31
N PHE A 24 6.63 -0.06 12.43
CA PHE A 24 7.41 -1.13 11.81
C PHE A 24 7.32 -2.47 12.54
N GLU A 25 6.80 -2.49 13.76
CA GLU A 25 6.59 -3.71 14.55
C GLU A 25 5.24 -4.37 14.22
N THR A 26 4.91 -4.40 12.95
CA THR A 26 3.70 -5.06 12.46
C THR A 26 3.83 -6.59 12.60
N VAL A 27 2.73 -7.25 12.94
CA VAL A 27 2.67 -8.71 13.12
C VAL A 27 2.83 -9.48 11.81
N VAL A 28 2.55 -8.85 10.68
CA VAL A 28 2.69 -9.41 9.33
C VAL A 28 3.67 -8.55 8.55
N LYS A 29 4.84 -9.09 8.23
CA LYS A 29 5.88 -8.40 7.45
C LYS A 29 6.11 -9.04 6.07
N SER A 30 5.61 -10.24 5.82
CA SER A 30 5.88 -10.99 4.57
C SER A 30 5.10 -10.47 3.37
N TYR A 31 3.93 -9.88 3.59
CA TYR A 31 3.05 -9.37 2.55
C TYR A 31 2.95 -7.86 2.66
N GLN A 32 3.42 -7.17 1.62
CA GLN A 32 3.59 -5.72 1.62
C GLN A 32 2.27 -4.97 1.83
N HIS A 33 1.21 -5.40 1.17
CA HIS A 33 -0.13 -4.81 1.33
C HIS A 33 -0.71 -4.97 2.76
N HIS A 34 -0.39 -6.07 3.47
CA HIS A 34 -0.71 -6.20 4.89
C HIS A 34 0.20 -5.34 5.76
N ALA A 35 1.51 -5.38 5.50
CA ALA A 35 2.49 -4.64 6.28
C ALA A 35 2.22 -3.13 6.26
N PHE A 36 1.89 -2.57 5.10
CA PHE A 36 1.57 -1.15 4.97
C PHE A 36 0.31 -0.77 5.73
N ALA A 37 -0.77 -1.52 5.54
CA ALA A 37 -2.02 -1.24 6.22
C ALA A 37 -1.90 -1.38 7.74
N LEU A 38 -1.25 -2.46 8.22
CA LEU A 38 -1.03 -2.68 9.64
C LEU A 38 -0.09 -1.65 10.26
N GLY A 39 0.94 -1.21 9.53
CA GLY A 39 1.83 -0.14 9.98
C GLY A 39 1.12 1.19 10.19
N ILE A 40 0.04 1.46 9.46
CA ILE A 40 -0.85 2.61 9.68
C ILE A 40 -1.81 2.33 10.83
N ILE A 41 -2.51 1.20 10.81
CA ILE A 41 -3.54 0.83 11.77
C ILE A 41 -3.00 0.80 13.21
N LEU A 42 -1.83 0.18 13.40
CA LEU A 42 -1.26 -0.03 14.74
C LEU A 42 -0.68 1.24 15.39
N ASN A 43 -0.83 2.40 14.77
CA ASN A 43 -0.63 3.70 15.43
C ASN A 43 -1.90 4.21 16.15
N GLY A 44 -3.07 3.62 15.87
CA GLY A 44 -4.33 4.04 16.48
C GLY A 44 -4.58 3.41 17.85
N GLU A 45 -5.29 4.14 18.69
CA GLU A 45 -5.80 3.60 19.96
C GLU A 45 -6.79 2.46 19.65
N ASN A 46 -6.77 1.42 20.48
CA ASN A 46 -7.67 0.24 20.34
C ASN A 46 -7.55 -0.54 19.01
N SER A 47 -6.58 -0.25 18.18
CA SER A 47 -6.37 -0.95 16.92
C SER A 47 -6.05 -2.44 17.10
N TYR A 48 -5.45 -2.81 18.24
CA TYR A 48 -5.18 -4.20 18.59
C TYR A 48 -6.46 -5.02 18.78
N ASN A 49 -7.56 -4.42 19.24
CA ASN A 49 -8.85 -5.12 19.30
C ASN A 49 -9.32 -5.52 17.89
N TRP A 50 -9.16 -4.62 16.92
CA TRP A 50 -9.45 -4.94 15.53
C TRP A 50 -8.50 -6.03 15.00
N LEU A 51 -7.20 -5.94 15.28
CA LEU A 51 -6.21 -6.93 14.87
C LEU A 51 -6.57 -8.34 15.40
N TYR A 52 -6.82 -8.46 16.69
CA TYR A 52 -7.13 -9.75 17.32
C TYR A 52 -8.46 -10.35 16.85
N ASN A 53 -9.42 -9.52 16.47
CA ASN A 53 -10.68 -10.00 15.89
C ASN A 53 -10.51 -10.56 14.47
N ASN A 54 -9.48 -10.14 13.72
CA ASN A 54 -9.41 -10.33 12.26
C ASN A 54 -8.20 -11.13 11.79
N TYR A 55 -7.09 -11.17 12.53
CA TYR A 55 -5.83 -11.80 12.09
C TYR A 55 -5.58 -13.15 12.78
N ILE A 56 -6.56 -14.06 12.73
CA ILE A 56 -6.46 -15.39 13.35
C ILE A 56 -6.35 -16.47 12.28
N GLN A 57 -7.18 -16.40 11.25
CA GLN A 57 -7.29 -17.45 10.25
C GLN A 57 -6.44 -17.15 9.03
N MET A 58 -5.82 -18.21 8.49
CA MET A 58 -5.08 -18.19 7.26
C MET A 58 -5.74 -19.11 6.22
N ALA A 59 -5.68 -18.74 4.97
CA ALA A 59 -6.11 -19.55 3.85
C ALA A 59 -4.89 -19.99 3.02
N TYR A 60 -4.92 -21.21 2.54
CA TYR A 60 -4.00 -21.69 1.53
C TYR A 60 -4.73 -21.82 0.21
N SER A 61 -4.18 -21.22 -0.83
CA SER A 61 -4.74 -21.30 -2.18
C SER A 61 -3.68 -21.75 -3.17
N ILE A 62 -4.11 -22.46 -4.20
CA ILE A 62 -3.27 -22.83 -5.34
C ILE A 62 -3.77 -22.04 -6.55
N VAL A 63 -2.94 -21.13 -7.05
CA VAL A 63 -3.24 -20.34 -8.24
C VAL A 63 -2.13 -20.53 -9.25
N GLY A 64 -2.49 -21.03 -10.44
CA GLY A 64 -1.51 -21.28 -11.52
C GLY A 64 -0.44 -22.31 -11.15
N GLY A 65 -0.75 -23.29 -10.26
CA GLY A 65 0.19 -24.30 -9.81
C GLY A 65 1.13 -23.86 -8.67
N LEU A 66 1.01 -22.63 -8.23
CA LEU A 66 1.78 -22.09 -7.10
C LEU A 66 0.91 -22.01 -5.86
N GLY A 67 1.41 -22.56 -4.75
CA GLY A 67 0.76 -22.46 -3.44
C GLY A 67 1.01 -21.09 -2.82
N SER A 68 -0.02 -20.48 -2.27
CA SER A 68 0.06 -19.21 -1.56
C SER A 68 -0.69 -19.30 -0.24
N PHE A 69 -0.04 -18.85 0.84
CA PHE A 69 -0.71 -18.60 2.10
C PHE A 69 -1.13 -17.13 2.17
N ASN A 70 -2.34 -16.88 2.63
CA ASN A 70 -2.80 -15.53 2.90
C ASN A 70 -3.70 -15.51 4.14
N PHE A 71 -3.89 -14.34 4.75
CA PHE A 71 -4.88 -14.17 5.79
C PHE A 71 -6.27 -14.07 5.16
N TYR A 72 -7.30 -14.51 5.90
CA TYR A 72 -8.69 -14.32 5.46
C TYR A 72 -9.01 -12.84 5.22
N MET A 73 -8.31 -11.95 5.92
CA MET A 73 -8.36 -10.50 5.72
C MET A 73 -7.50 -10.07 4.53
N ASP A 74 -7.79 -10.57 3.34
CA ASP A 74 -7.00 -10.28 2.13
C ASP A 74 -7.04 -8.80 1.71
N PHE A 75 -8.12 -8.11 2.06
CA PHE A 75 -8.33 -6.71 1.67
C PHE A 75 -8.28 -5.76 2.86
N VAL A 76 -7.22 -5.86 3.66
CA VAL A 76 -7.04 -5.03 4.86
C VAL A 76 -7.18 -3.53 4.59
N MET A 77 -6.73 -3.05 3.42
CA MET A 77 -6.88 -1.64 3.04
C MET A 77 -8.33 -1.21 2.75
N ARG A 78 -9.27 -2.14 2.68
CA ARG A 78 -10.70 -1.87 2.45
C ARG A 78 -11.54 -1.97 3.72
N GLN A 79 -10.91 -2.18 4.86
CA GLN A 79 -11.60 -2.33 6.13
C GLN A 79 -12.05 -0.98 6.69
N PRO A 80 -13.13 -0.94 7.47
CA PRO A 80 -13.65 0.31 8.04
C PRO A 80 -12.67 1.07 8.94
N ILE A 81 -11.62 0.40 9.43
CA ILE A 81 -10.57 1.02 10.23
C ILE A 81 -9.67 1.96 9.42
N LEU A 82 -9.68 1.85 8.09
CA LEU A 82 -8.96 2.74 7.18
C LEU A 82 -9.92 3.51 6.30
N ASN A 83 -9.75 4.82 6.24
CA ASN A 83 -10.30 5.62 5.17
C ASN A 83 -9.45 5.42 3.92
N ARG A 84 -10.11 5.22 2.79
CA ARG A 84 -9.46 4.98 1.52
C ARG A 84 -10.07 5.83 0.42
N ASN A 85 -9.21 6.55 -0.31
CA ASN A 85 -9.58 7.28 -1.51
C ASN A 85 -8.68 6.81 -2.65
N TYR A 86 -9.28 6.31 -3.70
CA TYR A 86 -8.59 5.91 -4.92
C TYR A 86 -8.64 7.04 -5.94
N LEU A 87 -7.52 7.32 -6.57
CA LEU A 87 -7.42 8.29 -7.64
C LEU A 87 -6.81 7.64 -8.88
N ASP A 88 -7.50 7.79 -9.98
CA ASP A 88 -7.06 7.33 -11.27
C ASP A 88 -6.07 8.31 -11.89
N ASP A 89 -5.08 7.77 -12.61
CA ASP A 89 -4.07 8.55 -13.31
C ASP A 89 -4.69 9.40 -14.43
N GLU A 90 -5.69 8.88 -15.13
CA GLU A 90 -6.41 9.60 -16.17
C GLU A 90 -7.08 10.87 -15.64
N PHE A 91 -7.62 10.81 -14.40
CA PHE A 91 -8.20 11.97 -13.74
C PHE A 91 -7.17 13.06 -13.47
N LEU A 92 -5.99 12.68 -12.95
CA LEU A 92 -4.91 13.63 -12.68
C LEU A 92 -4.43 14.30 -13.96
N ASN A 93 -4.25 13.53 -15.04
CA ASN A 93 -3.82 14.02 -16.32
C ASN A 93 -4.86 14.94 -16.97
N TYR A 94 -6.14 14.58 -16.90
CA TYR A 94 -7.22 15.40 -17.46
C TYR A 94 -7.29 16.80 -16.83
N TYR A 95 -7.08 16.87 -15.51
CA TYR A 95 -7.10 18.14 -14.78
C TYR A 95 -5.73 18.81 -14.67
N ASN A 96 -4.69 18.30 -15.32
CA ASN A 96 -3.31 18.79 -15.23
C ASN A 96 -2.81 18.92 -13.79
N ILE A 97 -3.18 17.99 -12.93
CA ILE A 97 -2.74 17.98 -11.54
C ILE A 97 -1.31 17.42 -11.48
N ASN A 98 -0.39 18.20 -10.94
CA ASN A 98 0.97 17.73 -10.68
C ASN A 98 0.93 16.65 -9.60
N LYS A 99 1.43 15.45 -9.93
CA LYS A 99 1.40 14.28 -9.02
C LYS A 99 2.24 14.52 -7.76
N VAL A 100 3.41 15.14 -7.89
CA VAL A 100 4.30 15.44 -6.74
C VAL A 100 3.60 16.37 -5.77
N ASP A 101 3.01 17.47 -6.26
CA ASP A 101 2.28 18.42 -5.43
C ASP A 101 1.06 17.77 -4.79
N TYR A 102 0.34 16.93 -5.52
CA TYR A 102 -0.80 16.19 -4.99
C TYR A 102 -0.40 15.25 -3.84
N ILE A 103 0.68 14.49 -4.02
CA ILE A 103 1.22 13.59 -2.99
C ILE A 103 1.67 14.38 -1.76
N MET A 104 2.41 15.47 -1.96
CA MET A 104 2.85 16.34 -0.85
C MET A 104 1.66 16.87 -0.05
N ASN A 105 0.64 17.38 -0.74
CA ASN A 105 -0.57 17.89 -0.10
C ASN A 105 -1.31 16.77 0.65
N ALA A 106 -1.42 15.58 0.09
CA ALA A 106 -2.02 14.44 0.77
C ALA A 106 -1.28 14.09 2.08
N VAL A 107 0.04 14.04 2.03
CA VAL A 107 0.88 13.77 3.22
C VAL A 107 0.77 14.91 4.25
N MET A 108 0.72 16.17 3.81
CA MET A 108 0.51 17.34 4.67
C MET A 108 -0.80 17.22 5.47
N PHE A 109 -1.86 16.68 4.84
CA PHE A 109 -3.14 16.40 5.48
C PHE A 109 -3.20 15.06 6.23
N GLY A 110 -2.07 14.49 6.61
CA GLY A 110 -2.00 13.26 7.41
C GLY A 110 -2.33 11.98 6.65
N LYS A 111 -2.37 12.02 5.30
CA LYS A 111 -2.60 10.82 4.49
C LYS A 111 -1.29 10.10 4.19
N TYR A 112 -1.38 8.77 4.08
CA TYR A 112 -0.35 7.94 3.48
C TYR A 112 -0.72 7.71 2.02
N VAL A 113 0.27 7.65 1.16
CA VAL A 113 0.03 7.48 -0.28
C VAL A 113 0.59 6.13 -0.71
N TYR A 114 -0.31 5.20 -1.05
CA TYR A 114 0.03 3.88 -1.55
C TYR A 114 0.02 3.90 -3.08
N LEU A 115 1.13 3.45 -3.67
CA LEU A 115 1.41 3.49 -5.09
C LEU A 115 1.86 2.13 -5.60
N CYS A 116 1.66 1.86 -6.89
CA CYS A 116 2.44 0.88 -7.64
C CYS A 116 3.42 1.65 -8.55
N VAL A 117 4.71 1.44 -8.38
CA VAL A 117 5.78 2.14 -9.08
C VAL A 117 6.65 1.16 -9.85
N ASP A 118 7.33 1.63 -10.88
CA ASP A 118 8.36 0.84 -11.54
C ASP A 118 9.66 0.90 -10.74
N ASP A 119 9.99 -0.21 -10.09
CA ASP A 119 11.19 -0.39 -9.27
C ASP A 119 12.50 -0.10 -10.01
N TYR A 120 12.48 -0.10 -11.37
CA TYR A 120 13.65 0.26 -12.17
C TYR A 120 14.17 1.66 -11.83
N HIS A 121 13.29 2.58 -11.47
CA HIS A 121 13.60 3.98 -11.17
C HIS A 121 13.74 4.27 -9.66
N ILE A 122 13.51 3.29 -8.80
CA ILE A 122 13.52 3.49 -7.35
C ILE A 122 14.84 3.01 -6.74
N PRO A 123 15.71 3.91 -6.26
CA PRO A 123 16.99 3.54 -5.64
C PRO A 123 16.82 2.60 -4.46
N GLY A 124 17.76 1.66 -4.31
CA GLY A 124 17.75 0.69 -3.22
C GLY A 124 16.79 -0.48 -3.40
N ARG A 125 15.93 -0.49 -4.44
CA ARG A 125 15.11 -1.64 -4.79
C ARG A 125 15.93 -2.70 -5.54
N PRO A 126 15.62 -3.99 -5.42
CA PRO A 126 16.37 -5.06 -6.09
C PRO A 126 16.42 -4.93 -7.62
N SER A 127 15.39 -4.36 -8.22
CA SER A 127 15.25 -4.17 -9.67
C SER A 127 15.83 -2.85 -10.18
N TYR A 128 16.32 -1.97 -9.31
CA TYR A 128 16.84 -0.65 -9.66
C TYR A 128 17.92 -0.71 -10.75
N GLY A 129 17.70 0.00 -11.86
CA GLY A 129 18.61 0.05 -13.00
C GLY A 129 18.84 -1.29 -13.71
N LYS A 130 18.07 -2.35 -13.40
CA LYS A 130 18.29 -3.70 -13.94
C LYS A 130 17.12 -4.20 -14.79
N ARG A 131 15.91 -4.07 -14.29
CA ARG A 131 14.70 -4.53 -14.98
C ARG A 131 13.48 -3.76 -14.54
N HIS A 132 12.55 -3.56 -15.44
CA HIS A 132 11.24 -3.00 -15.14
C HIS A 132 10.42 -3.99 -14.31
N ASN A 133 9.91 -3.54 -13.19
CA ASN A 133 9.12 -4.35 -12.27
C ASN A 133 8.17 -3.47 -11.48
N CYS A 134 6.88 -3.60 -11.75
CA CYS A 134 5.88 -2.85 -11.00
C CYS A 134 5.73 -3.43 -9.59
N HIS A 135 5.91 -2.60 -8.59
CA HIS A 135 5.86 -3.02 -7.18
C HIS A 135 5.30 -1.93 -6.27
N ASP A 136 4.79 -2.36 -5.14
CA ASP A 136 4.14 -1.47 -4.17
C ASP A 136 5.14 -0.58 -3.43
N LEU A 137 4.74 0.67 -3.17
CA LEU A 137 5.44 1.65 -2.37
C LEU A 137 4.45 2.43 -1.52
N LEU A 138 4.81 2.77 -0.29
CA LEU A 138 4.03 3.63 0.59
C LEU A 138 4.82 4.89 0.88
N ILE A 139 4.23 6.06 0.61
CA ILE A 139 4.80 7.35 0.99
C ILE A 139 4.16 7.78 2.30
N ASN A 140 4.98 8.13 3.28
CA ASN A 140 4.55 8.62 4.58
C ASN A 140 5.09 10.00 4.93
N GLY A 141 5.98 10.57 4.10
CA GLY A 141 6.59 11.86 4.37
C GLY A 141 7.11 12.55 3.12
N TYR A 142 7.47 13.82 3.28
CA TYR A 142 8.19 14.60 2.27
C TYR A 142 9.19 15.57 2.91
N ASP A 143 10.20 15.93 2.15
CA ASP A 143 11.16 17.01 2.41
C ASP A 143 11.26 17.89 1.17
N LYS A 144 10.75 19.13 1.26
CA LYS A 144 10.78 20.11 0.16
C LYS A 144 12.18 20.64 -0.11
N HIS A 145 13.02 20.74 0.93
CA HIS A 145 14.38 21.25 0.77
C HIS A 145 15.22 20.28 -0.06
N ASN A 146 15.16 18.99 0.28
CA ASN A 146 15.89 17.94 -0.42
C ASN A 146 15.16 17.41 -1.65
N LYS A 147 13.93 17.86 -1.92
CA LYS A 147 13.05 17.41 -3.00
C LYS A 147 12.89 15.88 -3.01
N GLU A 148 12.54 15.32 -1.87
CA GLU A 148 12.40 13.87 -1.72
C GLU A 148 11.17 13.50 -0.88
N PHE A 149 10.69 12.28 -1.10
CA PHE A 149 9.67 11.64 -0.30
C PHE A 149 10.32 10.65 0.67
N SER A 150 9.79 10.59 1.89
CA SER A 150 10.02 9.47 2.80
C SER A 150 9.10 8.33 2.38
N VAL A 151 9.67 7.16 2.13
CA VAL A 151 8.98 6.01 1.56
C VAL A 151 9.22 4.76 2.40
N ILE A 152 8.22 3.89 2.43
CA ILE A 152 8.27 2.60 3.11
C ILE A 152 8.11 1.50 2.07
N GLY A 153 8.97 0.51 2.14
CA GLY A 153 8.97 -0.61 1.21
C GLY A 153 10.00 -1.66 1.59
N TYR A 154 10.15 -2.67 0.74
CA TYR A 154 11.21 -3.65 0.90
C TYR A 154 12.46 -3.16 0.17
N PHE A 155 13.39 -2.60 0.94
CA PHE A 155 14.72 -2.23 0.50
C PHE A 155 15.69 -3.36 0.89
N GLY A 156 16.03 -4.20 -0.09
CA GLY A 156 16.66 -5.50 0.17
C GLY A 156 15.65 -6.53 0.68
N ARG A 157 15.91 -7.12 1.86
CA ARG A 157 15.06 -8.18 2.43
C ARG A 157 14.19 -7.72 3.60
N LYS A 158 14.22 -6.45 3.95
CA LYS A 158 13.52 -5.90 5.12
C LYS A 158 12.54 -4.81 4.70
N LEU A 159 11.38 -4.82 5.36
CA LEU A 159 10.50 -3.68 5.37
C LEU A 159 11.22 -2.55 6.11
N SER A 160 11.50 -1.47 5.42
CA SER A 160 12.23 -0.34 5.97
C SER A 160 11.82 0.96 5.32
N GLU A 161 12.23 2.03 5.92
CA GLU A 161 12.12 3.36 5.36
C GLU A 161 13.33 3.68 4.49
N SER A 162 13.10 4.49 3.46
CA SER A 162 14.10 5.06 2.57
C SER A 162 13.61 6.41 2.07
N THR A 163 14.39 7.06 1.22
CA THR A 163 13.99 8.27 0.51
C THR A 163 14.01 8.04 -1.00
N VAL A 164 13.14 8.75 -1.72
CA VAL A 164 13.06 8.75 -3.18
C VAL A 164 12.92 10.19 -3.64
N LYS A 165 13.75 10.61 -4.59
CA LYS A 165 13.67 11.95 -5.15
C LYS A 165 12.37 12.13 -5.95
N TYR A 166 11.87 13.36 -6.03
CA TYR A 166 10.64 13.65 -6.79
C TYR A 166 10.74 13.21 -8.24
N ASN A 167 11.86 13.49 -8.91
CA ASN A 167 12.09 13.08 -10.29
C ASN A 167 12.20 11.55 -10.47
N GLU A 168 12.73 10.83 -9.50
CA GLU A 168 12.78 9.36 -9.52
C GLU A 168 11.37 8.75 -9.42
N LEU A 169 10.53 9.35 -8.56
CA LEU A 169 9.13 8.95 -8.44
C LEU A 169 8.35 9.25 -9.74
N GLU A 170 8.55 10.43 -10.34
CA GLU A 170 7.93 10.78 -11.62
C GLU A 170 8.34 9.83 -12.73
N GLN A 171 9.63 9.49 -12.84
CA GLN A 171 10.16 8.54 -13.82
C GLN A 171 9.60 7.13 -13.60
N SER A 172 9.31 6.74 -12.35
CA SER A 172 8.72 5.44 -12.02
C SER A 172 7.27 5.28 -12.49
N ASN A 173 6.67 6.36 -12.99
CA ASN A 173 5.33 6.42 -13.55
C ASN A 173 4.29 5.67 -12.71
N PRO A 174 3.93 6.18 -11.52
CA PRO A 174 2.96 5.52 -10.65
C PRO A 174 1.64 5.26 -11.37
N LEU A 175 1.16 4.00 -11.32
CA LEU A 175 -0.03 3.58 -12.06
C LEU A 175 -1.34 4.01 -11.42
N PHE A 176 -1.33 4.18 -10.10
CA PHE A 176 -2.50 4.61 -9.33
C PHE A 176 -2.05 5.29 -8.05
N ILE A 177 -2.91 6.14 -7.52
CA ILE A 177 -2.72 6.76 -6.22
C ILE A 177 -3.86 6.34 -5.30
N THR A 178 -3.53 5.69 -4.20
CA THR A 178 -4.49 5.38 -3.14
C THR A 178 -4.08 6.11 -1.88
N LEU A 179 -4.95 7.00 -1.40
CA LEU A 179 -4.75 7.68 -0.14
C LEU A 179 -5.31 6.82 0.99
N LEU A 180 -4.53 6.65 2.03
CA LEU A 180 -4.92 5.91 3.23
C LEU A 180 -4.80 6.82 4.46
N SER A 181 -5.72 6.69 5.39
CA SER A 181 -5.58 7.25 6.74
C SER A 181 -6.35 6.41 7.74
N LEU A 182 -5.94 6.46 8.99
CA LEU A 182 -6.71 5.85 10.06
C LEU A 182 -8.10 6.49 10.13
N ASN A 183 -9.12 5.67 10.33
CA ASN A 183 -10.46 6.15 10.61
C ASN A 183 -10.62 6.32 12.13
N GLU A 184 -10.43 7.52 12.61
CA GLU A 184 -10.51 7.86 14.03
C GLU A 184 -11.91 7.64 14.63
N ASN A 185 -12.95 7.59 13.79
CA ASN A 185 -14.32 7.30 14.22
C ASN A 185 -14.60 5.79 14.33
N ALA A 186 -13.70 4.94 13.85
CA ALA A 186 -13.86 3.49 13.94
C ALA A 186 -13.47 3.00 15.35
N SER A 187 -14.42 2.35 16.01
CA SER A 187 -14.20 1.76 17.33
C SER A 187 -14.46 0.26 17.27
N PHE A 188 -13.53 -0.51 17.84
CA PHE A 188 -13.60 -1.98 17.84
C PHE A 188 -13.48 -2.50 19.26
N GLN A 189 -14.49 -3.27 19.67
CA GLN A 189 -14.43 -4.02 20.90
C GLN A 189 -13.88 -5.41 20.62
N LEU A 190 -13.14 -5.97 21.57
CA LEU A 190 -12.64 -7.33 21.49
C LEU A 190 -13.79 -8.32 21.56
N ASN A 191 -13.97 -9.13 20.53
CA ASN A 191 -15.01 -10.16 20.47
C ASN A 191 -14.42 -11.54 20.80
N ILE A 192 -14.34 -11.84 22.10
CA ILE A 192 -13.76 -13.10 22.59
C ILE A 192 -14.49 -14.32 22.03
N ALA A 193 -15.82 -14.27 21.91
CA ALA A 193 -16.59 -15.40 21.37
C ALA A 193 -16.22 -15.71 19.92
N ALA A 194 -16.09 -14.66 19.07
CA ALA A 194 -15.67 -14.81 17.70
C ALA A 194 -14.21 -15.32 17.59
N ILE A 195 -13.32 -14.80 18.44
CA ILE A 195 -11.91 -15.23 18.49
C ILE A 195 -11.82 -16.72 18.85
N VAL A 196 -12.53 -17.15 19.91
CA VAL A 196 -12.55 -18.56 20.34
C VAL A 196 -13.12 -19.47 19.24
N LEU A 197 -14.17 -19.02 18.55
CA LEU A 197 -14.73 -19.78 17.43
C LEU A 197 -13.72 -19.94 16.29
N GLN A 198 -13.05 -18.86 15.89
CA GLN A 198 -12.03 -18.88 14.84
C GLN A 198 -10.85 -19.78 15.22
N LEU A 199 -10.39 -19.72 16.46
CA LEU A 199 -9.33 -20.60 16.96
C LEU A 199 -9.76 -22.09 16.96
N LYS A 200 -10.99 -22.40 17.37
CA LYS A 200 -11.53 -23.77 17.29
C LYS A 200 -11.59 -24.28 15.84
N GLN A 201 -12.02 -23.45 14.92
CA GLN A 201 -12.02 -23.79 13.49
C GLN A 201 -10.61 -24.04 12.96
N TYR A 202 -9.65 -23.23 13.36
CA TYR A 202 -8.25 -23.39 12.98
C TYR A 202 -7.62 -24.69 13.52
N ILE A 203 -7.87 -25.03 14.80
CA ILE A 203 -7.28 -26.19 15.46
C ILE A 203 -7.94 -27.50 15.00
N ASN A 204 -9.27 -27.52 14.86
CA ASN A 204 -10.00 -28.76 14.62
C ASN A 204 -10.03 -29.17 13.14
N ILE A 205 -9.52 -28.36 12.22
CA ILE A 205 -9.62 -28.59 10.78
C ILE A 205 -11.04 -29.08 10.41
N ILE A 206 -12.05 -28.56 11.10
CA ILE A 206 -13.43 -28.80 10.71
C ILE A 206 -13.50 -28.21 9.30
N ASP A 207 -13.78 -29.05 8.33
CA ASP A 207 -13.89 -28.70 6.92
C ASP A 207 -14.38 -27.28 6.80
N ASN A 208 -13.47 -26.41 6.47
CA ASN A 208 -13.80 -25.02 6.19
C ASN A 208 -14.64 -25.07 4.92
N VAL A 209 -15.91 -25.35 5.10
CA VAL A 209 -16.91 -24.98 4.13
C VAL A 209 -16.67 -23.52 3.94
N VAL A 210 -16.00 -23.18 2.83
CA VAL A 210 -15.89 -21.83 2.33
C VAL A 210 -17.32 -21.36 2.20
N ILE A 211 -17.83 -20.70 3.27
CA ILE A 211 -19.11 -20.03 3.19
C ILE A 211 -18.88 -18.92 2.18
N GLY A 212 -19.19 -19.27 0.91
CA GLY A 212 -19.42 -18.35 -0.18
C GLY A 212 -18.54 -17.10 -0.20
N GLY A 213 -17.26 -17.24 0.00
CA GLY A 213 -16.31 -16.20 -0.35
C GLY A 213 -16.30 -16.15 -1.87
N ALA A 214 -17.11 -15.29 -2.47
CA ALA A 214 -16.78 -14.81 -3.78
C ALA A 214 -15.33 -14.34 -3.68
N PHE A 215 -14.40 -15.15 -4.18
CA PHE A 215 -13.08 -14.67 -4.58
C PHE A 215 -13.35 -13.64 -5.69
N LEU A 216 -13.66 -12.42 -5.29
CA LEU A 216 -13.49 -11.29 -6.16
C LEU A 216 -12.01 -11.32 -6.49
N ARG A 217 -11.69 -11.93 -7.65
CA ARG A 217 -10.44 -11.65 -8.33
C ARG A 217 -10.32 -10.14 -8.38
N VAL A 218 -9.61 -9.57 -7.43
CA VAL A 218 -9.01 -8.30 -7.70
C VAL A 218 -7.98 -8.66 -8.75
N ASN A 219 -8.29 -8.34 -10.00
CA ASN A 219 -7.28 -8.20 -10.99
C ASN A 219 -6.28 -7.25 -10.35
N THR A 220 -5.19 -7.78 -9.81
CA THR A 220 -3.94 -7.05 -9.80
C THR A 220 -3.81 -6.67 -11.26
N HIS A 221 -4.02 -5.40 -11.57
CA HIS A 221 -3.79 -4.90 -12.89
C HIS A 221 -2.33 -5.22 -13.16
N SER A 222 -2.10 -6.35 -13.81
CA SER A 222 -0.78 -6.68 -14.31
C SER A 222 -0.48 -5.53 -15.27
N CYS A 223 0.48 -4.72 -14.90
CA CYS A 223 0.94 -3.62 -15.70
C CYS A 223 1.26 -4.14 -17.11
N ASN A 224 0.36 -3.91 -18.05
CA ASN A 224 0.58 -4.30 -19.44
C ASN A 224 1.77 -3.55 -20.06
N GLN A 225 2.19 -2.44 -19.45
CA GLN A 225 3.38 -1.71 -19.87
C GLN A 225 4.70 -2.43 -19.49
N CYS A 226 4.70 -3.23 -18.43
CA CYS A 226 5.89 -4.01 -18.05
C CYS A 226 6.05 -5.31 -18.87
N LYS A 227 5.04 -5.73 -19.65
CA LYS A 227 5.11 -6.92 -20.51
C LYS A 227 5.66 -6.67 -21.92
N GLY A 228 5.88 -5.42 -22.31
CA GLY A 228 6.18 -5.06 -23.69
C GLY A 228 7.60 -5.35 -24.18
N ASN A 229 8.55 -5.84 -23.37
CA ASN A 229 9.94 -5.97 -23.77
C ASN A 229 10.60 -7.36 -23.57
N THR A 230 9.83 -8.42 -23.33
CA THR A 230 10.43 -9.75 -23.20
C THR A 230 10.30 -10.66 -24.43
N ASP A 231 9.59 -10.24 -25.48
CA ASP A 231 9.32 -11.11 -26.64
C ASP A 231 10.30 -10.97 -27.82
N ASN A 232 11.42 -10.23 -27.69
CA ASN A 232 12.35 -10.04 -28.81
C ASN A 232 13.70 -10.78 -28.67
N THR A 233 13.82 -11.80 -27.79
CA THR A 233 15.07 -12.56 -27.70
C THR A 233 14.96 -14.09 -27.79
N GLN A 234 13.82 -14.61 -28.32
CA GLN A 234 13.71 -16.05 -28.61
C GLN A 234 13.25 -16.34 -30.02
N SER A 235 13.93 -15.83 -31.05
CA SER A 235 13.82 -16.36 -32.41
C SER A 235 15.17 -16.39 -33.10
N ASN A 236 16.14 -17.12 -32.55
CA ASN A 236 17.33 -17.53 -33.30
C ASN A 236 18.09 -18.66 -32.57
N ARG A 237 17.48 -19.82 -32.47
CA ARG A 237 18.22 -21.10 -32.30
C ARG A 237 17.30 -22.24 -32.70
N HIS A 238 17.36 -22.64 -33.98
CA HIS A 238 17.28 -24.00 -34.48
C HIS A 238 17.26 -23.97 -36.01
N ARG A 239 18.42 -23.88 -36.59
CA ARG A 239 18.75 -24.51 -37.85
C ARG A 239 20.25 -24.78 -37.81
N PHE A 240 20.57 -26.02 -37.54
CA PHE A 240 21.73 -26.73 -38.17
C PHE A 240 21.72 -28.16 -37.67
N SER A 241 21.66 -29.02 -38.65
CA SER A 241 21.82 -30.46 -38.84
C SER A 241 20.63 -31.33 -38.59
#